data_3bc6cdb9c67e98c5f2b79c5ed9f6ed64
#
_entry.id   3bc6cdb9c67e98c5f2b79c5ed9f6ed64
#
_cell.length_a   1.000
_cell.length_b   1.000
_cell.length_c   1.000
_cell.angle_alpha   90.00
_cell.angle_beta   90.00
_cell.angle_gamma   90.00
#
_symmetry.space_group_name_H-M   'P 1'
#
loop_
_entity.id
_entity.type
_entity.pdbx_description
1 polymer ?
#
loop_
_entity_poly.entity_id
_entity_poly.type
_entity_poly.pdbx_seq_one_letter_code
_entity_poly.pdbx_strand_id
1 'polypeptide(L)'
;GCAILRVGPMLLQHATGPYDPTDQIAEDQLNAILKAVEAQDAAAIKAQFAPNAIAAQPELDDQIEALLAYYNNETWEFEIPATGISESRNETGGTTRSYEMHSRIDGEKYYLVSMHAVVNDTTEPDNVGIWSLFLFRTDYPIESAYYVKDEDNMVGIYVDLLPRHMQY
;
A
#
# COMPACT_ATOMS: atom_id res chain seq x y z
N GLY A 1 -13.35 -12.64 -4.89
CA GLY A 1 -12.39 -12.99 -4.86
C GLY A 1 -11.21 -13.61 -5.59
N CYS A 2 -10.82 -13.09 -6.74
CA CYS A 2 -9.68 -13.65 -7.49
C CYS A 2 -8.32 -13.48 -6.80
N ALA A 3 -8.21 -12.56 -5.85
CA ALA A 3 -6.96 -12.30 -5.15
C ALA A 3 -6.42 -13.51 -4.37
N ILE A 4 -7.31 -14.33 -3.81
CA ILE A 4 -6.94 -15.53 -3.04
C ILE A 4 -6.24 -16.59 -3.91
N LEU A 5 -6.57 -16.66 -5.20
CA LEU A 5 -5.97 -17.62 -6.12
C LEU A 5 -4.49 -17.34 -6.43
N ARG A 6 -4.00 -16.15 -6.10
CA ARG A 6 -2.61 -15.75 -6.35
C ARG A 6 -1.64 -16.09 -5.22
N VAL A 7 -2.14 -16.60 -4.13
CA VAL A 7 -1.30 -17.04 -3.00
C VAL A 7 -0.33 -18.16 -3.41
N GLY A 8 -0.77 -19.09 -4.27
CA GLY A 8 0.05 -20.20 -4.73
C GLY A 8 1.33 -19.77 -5.46
N PRO A 9 1.27 -18.89 -6.49
CA PRO A 9 2.47 -18.37 -7.13
C PRO A 9 3.38 -17.59 -6.18
N MET A 10 2.81 -16.81 -5.27
CA MET A 10 3.54 -16.10 -4.24
C MET A 10 4.32 -17.04 -3.33
N LEU A 11 3.70 -18.11 -2.85
CA LEU A 11 4.39 -19.13 -2.04
C LEU A 11 5.57 -19.75 -2.78
N LEU A 12 5.43 -20.00 -4.08
CA LEU A 12 6.51 -20.52 -4.91
C LEU A 12 7.66 -19.52 -5.06
N GLN A 13 7.38 -18.23 -5.15
CA GLN A 13 8.40 -17.20 -5.24
C GLN A 13 9.18 -17.05 -3.92
N HIS A 14 8.52 -17.19 -2.79
CA HIS A 14 9.15 -17.13 -1.48
C HIS A 14 9.82 -18.44 -1.04
N ALA A 15 9.66 -19.52 -1.80
CA ALA A 15 10.27 -20.82 -1.49
C ALA A 15 11.81 -20.83 -1.54
N THR A 16 12.43 -19.80 -2.13
CA THR A 16 13.90 -19.67 -2.23
C THR A 16 14.56 -18.93 -1.07
N GLY A 17 13.76 -18.38 -0.14
CA GLY A 17 14.22 -17.64 1.03
C GLY A 17 13.39 -17.95 2.27
N PRO A 18 13.82 -17.50 3.46
CA PRO A 18 13.01 -17.63 4.66
C PRO A 18 11.70 -16.83 4.49
N TYR A 19 10.58 -17.51 4.73
CA TYR A 19 9.26 -16.88 4.73
C TYR A 19 9.20 -15.83 5.85
N ASP A 20 8.85 -14.59 5.48
CA ASP A 20 8.61 -13.55 6.46
C ASP A 20 7.09 -13.33 6.61
N PRO A 21 6.54 -13.45 7.85
CA PRO A 21 5.12 -13.21 8.09
C PRO A 21 4.62 -11.83 7.65
N THR A 22 5.51 -10.85 7.53
CA THR A 22 5.17 -9.50 7.06
C THR A 22 4.70 -9.50 5.61
N ASP A 23 5.21 -10.40 4.77
CA ASP A 23 4.76 -10.55 3.38
C ASP A 23 3.28 -10.92 3.32
N GLN A 24 2.83 -11.81 4.19
CA GLN A 24 1.42 -12.19 4.29
C GLN A 24 0.55 -11.03 4.80
N ILE A 25 1.05 -10.28 5.78
CA ILE A 25 0.36 -9.09 6.29
C ILE A 25 0.19 -8.05 5.19
N ALA A 26 1.23 -7.79 4.40
CA ALA A 26 1.20 -6.85 3.30
C ALA A 26 0.17 -7.25 2.23
N GLU A 27 0.15 -8.53 1.86
CA GLU A 27 -0.83 -9.06 0.91
C GLU A 27 -2.26 -8.96 1.45
N ASP A 28 -2.48 -9.32 2.71
CA ASP A 28 -3.79 -9.25 3.35
C ASP A 28 -4.31 -7.81 3.43
N GLN A 29 -3.44 -6.84 3.72
CA GLN A 29 -3.80 -5.42 3.74
C GLN A 29 -4.14 -4.89 2.35
N LEU A 30 -3.37 -5.25 1.32
CA LEU A 30 -3.69 -4.88 -0.05
C LEU A 30 -5.03 -5.48 -0.48
N ASN A 31 -5.27 -6.75 -0.18
CA ASN A 31 -6.55 -7.41 -0.43
C ASN A 31 -7.73 -6.70 0.25
N ALA A 32 -7.55 -6.31 1.51
CA ALA A 32 -8.59 -5.59 2.26
C ALA A 32 -8.91 -4.24 1.62
N ILE A 33 -7.89 -3.50 1.17
CA ILE A 33 -8.07 -2.24 0.43
C ILE A 33 -8.83 -2.48 -0.88
N LEU A 34 -8.41 -3.46 -1.69
CA LEU A 34 -9.05 -3.71 -2.99
C LEU A 34 -10.51 -4.16 -2.84
N LYS A 35 -10.81 -5.01 -1.87
CA LYS A 35 -12.19 -5.40 -1.56
C LYS A 35 -13.05 -4.23 -1.10
N ALA A 36 -12.49 -3.35 -0.28
CA ALA A 36 -13.20 -2.16 0.19
C ALA A 36 -13.45 -1.17 -0.97
N VAL A 37 -12.50 -1.02 -1.88
CA VAL A 37 -12.66 -0.21 -3.09
C VAL A 37 -13.76 -0.77 -4.00
N GLU A 38 -13.76 -2.08 -4.27
CA GLU A 38 -14.82 -2.75 -5.06
C GLU A 38 -16.20 -2.58 -4.41
N ALA A 39 -16.27 -2.65 -3.09
CA ALA A 39 -17.52 -2.47 -2.34
C ALA A 39 -17.92 -1.00 -2.17
N GLN A 40 -17.09 -0.04 -2.61
CA GLN A 40 -17.27 1.39 -2.38
C GLN A 40 -17.40 1.71 -0.86
N ASP A 41 -16.65 1.00 -0.03
CA ASP A 41 -16.70 1.10 1.42
C ASP A 41 -15.57 1.99 1.95
N ALA A 42 -15.83 3.29 2.03
CA ALA A 42 -14.88 4.28 2.51
C ALA A 42 -14.43 4.02 3.96
N ALA A 43 -15.33 3.56 4.82
CA ALA A 43 -15.02 3.28 6.23
C ALA A 43 -14.07 2.09 6.36
N ALA A 44 -14.24 1.05 5.55
CA ALA A 44 -13.34 -0.11 5.51
C ALA A 44 -11.94 0.26 5.02
N ILE A 45 -11.83 1.17 4.05
CA ILE A 45 -10.54 1.70 3.60
C ILE A 45 -9.85 2.44 4.75
N LYS A 46 -10.55 3.37 5.38
CA LYS A 46 -10.02 4.19 6.49
C LYS A 46 -9.57 3.32 7.66
N ALA A 47 -10.29 2.24 7.96
CA ALA A 47 -9.98 1.31 9.04
C ALA A 47 -8.62 0.60 8.88
N GLN A 48 -8.05 0.56 7.69
CA GLN A 48 -6.72 0.00 7.43
C GLN A 48 -5.58 0.95 7.80
N PHE A 49 -5.86 2.23 7.96
CA PHE A 49 -4.85 3.24 8.28
C PHE A 49 -4.55 3.28 9.77
N ALA A 50 -3.29 3.56 10.10
CA ALA A 50 -2.87 3.78 11.48
C ALA A 50 -3.63 4.97 12.08
N PRO A 51 -4.06 4.91 13.36
CA PRO A 51 -4.70 6.04 14.01
C PRO A 51 -3.90 7.34 13.92
N ASN A 52 -2.58 7.27 14.10
CA ASN A 52 -1.71 8.44 13.98
C ASN A 52 -1.58 8.94 12.53
N ALA A 53 -1.68 8.06 11.53
CA ALA A 53 -1.72 8.47 10.12
C ALA A 53 -3.02 9.22 9.81
N ILE A 54 -4.15 8.75 10.32
CA ILE A 54 -5.45 9.43 10.20
C ILE A 54 -5.38 10.82 10.82
N ALA A 55 -4.80 10.94 12.01
CA ALA A 55 -4.62 12.22 12.70
C ALA A 55 -3.67 13.18 11.94
N ALA A 56 -2.65 12.64 11.28
CA ALA A 56 -1.68 13.42 10.51
C ALA A 56 -2.21 13.89 9.15
N GLN A 57 -3.28 13.27 8.63
CA GLN A 57 -3.84 13.58 7.31
C GLN A 57 -5.32 13.96 7.42
N PRO A 58 -5.64 15.25 7.66
CA PRO A 58 -7.04 15.71 7.80
C PRO A 58 -7.85 15.58 6.51
N GLU A 59 -7.20 15.46 5.36
CA GLU A 59 -7.84 15.29 4.05
C GLU A 59 -8.04 13.82 3.64
N LEU A 60 -7.78 12.86 4.55
CA LEU A 60 -7.84 11.44 4.21
C LEU A 60 -9.22 11.01 3.67
N ASP A 61 -10.32 11.54 4.21
CA ASP A 61 -11.65 11.21 3.73
C ASP A 61 -11.86 11.66 2.27
N ASP A 62 -11.38 12.83 1.90
CA ASP A 62 -11.42 13.33 0.52
C ASP A 62 -10.52 12.50 -0.40
N GLN A 63 -9.37 12.06 0.10
CA GLN A 63 -8.47 11.18 -0.63
C GLN A 63 -9.08 9.79 -0.86
N ILE A 64 -9.81 9.26 0.10
CA ILE A 64 -10.56 7.99 -0.05
C ILE A 64 -11.64 8.15 -1.12
N GLU A 65 -12.40 9.23 -1.11
CA GLU A 65 -13.39 9.50 -2.15
C GLU A 65 -12.76 9.60 -3.54
N ALA A 66 -11.60 10.25 -3.65
CA ALA A 66 -10.84 10.32 -4.89
C ALA A 66 -10.39 8.93 -5.39
N LEU A 67 -9.95 8.05 -4.49
CA LEU A 67 -9.61 6.67 -4.81
C LEU A 67 -10.83 5.90 -5.34
N LEU A 68 -11.97 6.03 -4.69
CA LEU A 68 -13.21 5.35 -5.10
C LEU A 68 -13.68 5.83 -6.48
N ALA A 69 -13.58 7.13 -6.75
CA ALA A 69 -13.89 7.69 -8.07
C ALA A 69 -12.88 7.24 -9.14
N TYR A 70 -11.62 7.13 -8.78
CA TYR A 70 -10.55 6.69 -9.67
C TYR A 70 -10.70 5.22 -10.10
N TYR A 71 -11.21 4.38 -9.22
CA TYR A 71 -11.50 2.98 -9.47
C TYR A 71 -12.55 2.78 -10.58
N ASN A 72 -13.57 3.63 -10.66
CA ASN A 72 -14.59 3.68 -11.71
C ASN A 72 -15.22 2.32 -12.08
N ASN A 73 -15.50 1.48 -11.08
CA ASN A 73 -16.09 0.15 -11.23
C ASN A 73 -15.31 -0.84 -12.14
N GLU A 74 -14.03 -0.63 -12.33
CA GLU A 74 -13.16 -1.60 -13.01
C GLU A 74 -13.01 -2.87 -12.16
N THR A 75 -12.67 -3.98 -12.80
CA THR A 75 -12.21 -5.17 -12.07
C THR A 75 -10.71 -5.07 -11.92
N TRP A 76 -10.24 -4.90 -10.69
CA TRP A 76 -8.83 -4.85 -10.38
C TRP A 76 -8.31 -6.18 -9.87
N GLU A 77 -7.26 -6.66 -10.51
CA GLU A 77 -6.49 -7.81 -10.06
C GLU A 77 -5.05 -7.36 -9.82
N PHE A 78 -4.44 -7.79 -8.74
CA PHE A 78 -3.05 -7.44 -8.46
C PHE A 78 -2.12 -8.63 -8.64
N GLU A 79 -0.88 -8.34 -9.05
CA GLU A 79 0.21 -9.29 -9.02
C GLU A 79 0.71 -9.48 -7.59
N ILE A 80 1.51 -10.52 -7.38
CA ILE A 80 2.13 -10.79 -6.10
C ILE A 80 2.99 -9.59 -5.70
N PRO A 81 2.76 -9.00 -4.52
CA PRO A 81 3.53 -7.86 -4.08
C PRO A 81 4.98 -8.22 -3.80
N ALA A 82 5.88 -7.33 -4.18
CA ALA A 82 7.25 -7.33 -3.70
C ALA A 82 7.32 -6.47 -2.43
N THR A 83 7.83 -7.03 -1.36
CA THR A 83 7.84 -6.41 -0.02
C THR A 83 9.26 -6.20 0.47
N GLY A 84 9.58 -4.98 0.86
CA GLY A 84 10.80 -4.63 1.59
C GLY A 84 10.48 -4.37 3.06
N ILE A 85 11.18 -5.06 3.96
CA ILE A 85 10.93 -5.00 5.39
C ILE A 85 12.00 -4.14 6.05
N SER A 86 11.60 -3.29 6.99
CA SER A 86 12.47 -2.45 7.78
C SER A 86 12.18 -2.62 9.26
N GLU A 87 13.24 -2.74 10.05
CA GLU A 87 13.16 -2.70 11.51
C GLU A 87 14.03 -1.58 12.04
N SER A 88 13.52 -0.82 12.98
CA SER A 88 14.25 0.23 13.67
C SER A 88 14.09 0.10 15.18
N ARG A 89 15.07 0.60 15.91
CA ARG A 89 15.06 0.68 17.36
C ARG A 89 15.11 2.15 17.78
N ASN A 90 14.24 2.57 18.66
CA ASN A 90 14.29 3.92 19.19
C ASN A 90 15.24 4.02 20.40
N GLU A 91 15.47 5.23 20.87
CA GLU A 91 16.40 5.53 21.99
C GLU A 91 15.96 4.88 23.31
N THR A 92 14.69 4.57 23.48
CA THR A 92 14.15 3.91 24.68
C THR A 92 14.18 2.39 24.59
N GLY A 93 14.71 1.82 23.51
CA GLY A 93 14.79 0.38 23.27
C GLY A 93 13.52 -0.23 22.66
N GLY A 94 12.51 0.57 22.33
CA GLY A 94 11.34 0.15 21.59
C GLY A 94 11.70 -0.17 20.13
N THR A 95 10.94 -1.07 19.52
CA THR A 95 11.15 -1.50 18.14
C THR A 95 9.93 -1.17 17.28
N THR A 96 10.22 -0.71 16.06
CA THR A 96 9.23 -0.52 15.00
C THR A 96 9.56 -1.44 13.85
N ARG A 97 8.57 -2.16 13.36
CA ARG A 97 8.66 -2.97 12.16
C ARG A 97 7.67 -2.46 11.13
N SER A 98 8.17 -2.20 9.94
CA SER A 98 7.38 -1.67 8.84
C SER A 98 7.71 -2.40 7.54
N TYR A 99 6.87 -2.18 6.52
CA TYR A 99 7.17 -2.63 5.17
C TYR A 99 6.85 -1.55 4.14
N GLU A 100 7.59 -1.61 3.04
CA GLU A 100 7.17 -1.03 1.76
C GLU A 100 6.75 -2.17 0.83
N MET A 101 5.63 -2.02 0.17
CA MET A 101 5.10 -3.00 -0.77
C MET A 101 4.88 -2.35 -2.12
N HIS A 102 5.30 -3.03 -3.17
CA HIS A 102 5.04 -2.65 -4.56
C HIS A 102 4.31 -3.79 -5.26
N SER A 103 3.29 -3.46 -6.00
CA SER A 103 2.53 -4.41 -6.80
C SER A 103 2.02 -3.74 -8.07
N ARG A 104 1.67 -4.56 -9.05
CA ARG A 104 0.98 -4.13 -10.25
C ARG A 104 -0.49 -4.51 -10.14
N ILE A 105 -1.36 -3.59 -10.48
CA ILE A 105 -2.80 -3.82 -10.58
C ILE A 105 -3.17 -3.83 -12.06
N ASP A 106 -3.80 -4.91 -12.50
CA ASP A 106 -4.38 -5.05 -13.83
C ASP A 106 -5.86 -4.63 -13.78
N GLY A 107 -6.26 -3.72 -14.64
CA GLY A 107 -7.61 -3.25 -14.88
C GLY A 107 -7.78 -2.96 -16.37
N GLU A 108 -8.61 -1.99 -16.74
CA GLU A 108 -8.64 -1.46 -18.12
C GLU A 108 -7.27 -0.86 -18.50
N LYS A 109 -6.59 -0.31 -17.51
CA LYS A 109 -5.21 0.13 -17.58
C LYS A 109 -4.41 -0.62 -16.53
N TYR A 110 -3.11 -0.61 -16.70
CA TYR A 110 -2.21 -1.10 -15.68
C TYR A 110 -1.87 0.01 -14.70
N TYR A 111 -1.84 -0.31 -13.42
CA TYR A 111 -1.44 0.59 -12.36
C TYR A 111 -0.33 -0.04 -11.55
N LEU A 112 0.60 0.77 -11.09
CA LEU A 112 1.54 0.39 -10.05
C LEU A 112 1.05 0.95 -8.72
N VAL A 113 1.02 0.12 -7.70
CA VAL A 113 0.70 0.52 -6.35
C VAL A 113 1.93 0.42 -5.47
N SER A 114 2.15 1.44 -4.66
CA SER A 114 3.15 1.44 -3.60
C SER A 114 2.46 1.73 -2.27
N MET A 115 2.73 0.91 -1.26
CA MET A 115 2.08 1.03 0.05
C MET A 115 3.14 0.91 1.14
N HIS A 116 3.07 1.81 2.11
CA HIS A 116 3.89 1.78 3.31
C HIS A 116 3.01 1.59 4.54
N ALA A 117 3.37 0.65 5.39
CA ALA A 117 2.65 0.35 6.62
C ALA A 117 3.58 -0.05 7.76
N VAL A 118 3.16 0.27 8.97
CA VAL A 118 3.78 -0.22 10.20
C VAL A 118 3.00 -1.43 10.69
N VAL A 119 3.67 -2.55 10.90
CA VAL A 119 3.04 -3.80 11.35
C VAL A 119 3.21 -4.05 12.84
N ASN A 120 4.21 -3.45 13.45
CA ASN A 120 4.42 -3.51 14.89
C ASN A 120 5.18 -2.27 15.36
N ASP A 121 4.73 -1.70 16.47
CA ASP A 121 5.43 -0.63 17.18
C ASP A 121 5.23 -0.86 18.69
N THR A 122 6.32 -1.19 19.39
CA THR A 122 6.24 -1.59 20.80
C THR A 122 6.05 -0.42 21.76
N THR A 123 6.28 0.82 21.30
CA THR A 123 6.15 2.02 22.13
C THR A 123 4.93 2.86 21.78
N GLU A 124 4.45 2.79 20.54
CA GLU A 124 3.34 3.60 20.05
C GLU A 124 2.39 2.75 19.19
N PRO A 125 1.45 2.02 19.82
CA PRO A 125 0.52 1.14 19.08
C PRO A 125 -0.32 1.85 18.03
N ASP A 126 -0.59 3.16 18.20
CA ASP A 126 -1.36 3.95 17.26
C ASP A 126 -0.60 4.26 15.94
N ASN A 127 0.66 3.87 15.86
CA ASN A 127 1.42 3.87 14.60
C ASN A 127 1.15 2.65 13.72
N VAL A 128 0.54 1.59 14.27
CA VAL A 128 0.31 0.35 13.52
C VAL A 128 -0.83 0.52 12.51
N GLY A 129 -0.55 0.24 11.26
CA GLY A 129 -1.47 0.36 10.13
C GLY A 129 -0.81 0.98 8.90
N ILE A 130 -1.62 1.23 7.88
CA ILE A 130 -1.15 1.87 6.64
C ILE A 130 -0.90 3.36 6.91
N TRP A 131 0.18 3.88 6.34
CA TRP A 131 0.54 5.29 6.39
C TRP A 131 0.39 5.97 5.03
N SER A 132 0.76 5.28 3.96
CA SER A 132 0.65 5.83 2.62
C SER A 132 0.28 4.77 1.59
N LEU A 133 -0.46 5.20 0.59
CA LEU A 133 -0.87 4.41 -0.57
C LEU A 133 -0.74 5.27 -1.82
N PHE A 134 0.10 4.85 -2.76
CA PHE A 134 0.32 5.56 -4.01
C PHE A 134 -0.11 4.69 -5.18
N LEU A 135 -0.84 5.28 -6.13
CA LEU A 135 -1.19 4.66 -7.40
C LEU A 135 -0.58 5.46 -8.56
N PHE A 136 0.20 4.78 -9.38
CA PHE A 136 0.89 5.36 -10.51
C PHE A 136 0.28 4.88 -11.82
N ARG A 137 0.27 5.75 -12.81
CA ARG A 137 -0.11 5.38 -14.17
C ARG A 137 0.99 4.60 -14.85
N THR A 138 0.63 3.60 -15.64
CA THR A 138 1.58 2.72 -16.33
C THR A 138 1.77 3.02 -17.81
N ASP A 139 1.10 4.03 -18.33
CA ASP A 139 1.37 4.60 -19.64
C ASP A 139 2.71 5.39 -19.70
N TYR A 140 3.41 5.43 -18.58
CA TYR A 140 4.75 6.00 -18.44
C TYR A 140 5.79 4.90 -18.17
N PRO A 141 7.09 5.15 -18.45
CA PRO A 141 8.16 4.18 -18.20
C PRO A 141 8.19 3.69 -16.74
N ILE A 142 8.16 2.38 -16.56
CA ILE A 142 8.06 1.70 -15.26
C ILE A 142 9.21 2.07 -14.31
N GLU A 143 10.42 2.28 -14.84
CA GLU A 143 11.63 2.52 -14.06
C GLU A 143 11.57 3.76 -13.17
N SER A 144 10.68 4.69 -13.48
CA SER A 144 10.50 5.94 -12.71
C SER A 144 9.25 5.96 -11.83
N ALA A 145 8.42 4.92 -11.89
CA ALA A 145 7.11 4.91 -11.24
C ALA A 145 7.19 4.69 -9.72
N TYR A 146 8.28 4.15 -9.21
CA TYR A 146 8.41 3.77 -7.80
C TYR A 146 8.83 4.89 -6.85
N TYR A 147 9.12 6.08 -7.37
CA TYR A 147 9.64 7.17 -6.55
C TYR A 147 8.77 8.40 -6.66
N VAL A 148 8.21 8.80 -5.55
CA VAL A 148 7.55 10.08 -5.38
C VAL A 148 8.52 11.04 -4.72
N LYS A 149 8.53 12.30 -5.17
CA LYS A 149 9.28 13.33 -4.48
C LYS A 149 8.71 13.52 -3.06
N ASP A 150 9.57 13.51 -2.06
CA ASP A 150 9.21 13.63 -0.65
C ASP A 150 8.27 12.51 -0.13
N GLU A 151 8.34 11.31 -0.74
CA GLU A 151 7.55 10.13 -0.37
C GLU A 151 7.55 9.85 1.13
N ASP A 152 8.69 9.98 1.79
CA ASP A 152 8.84 9.73 3.23
C ASP A 152 7.99 10.66 4.12
N ASN A 153 7.59 11.80 3.58
CA ASN A 153 6.80 12.81 4.29
C ASN A 153 5.32 12.81 3.87
N MET A 154 4.94 11.97 2.90
CA MET A 154 3.57 11.92 2.38
C MET A 154 2.76 10.88 3.12
N VAL A 155 1.74 11.32 3.84
CA VAL A 155 0.77 10.46 4.53
C VAL A 155 -0.56 10.52 3.80
N GLY A 156 -1.19 9.36 3.59
CA GLY A 156 -2.52 9.30 2.97
C GLY A 156 -2.53 8.56 1.62
N ILE A 157 -3.52 8.85 0.80
CA ILE A 157 -3.78 8.20 -0.49
C ILE A 157 -3.56 9.19 -1.63
N TYR A 158 -2.75 8.79 -2.59
CA TYR A 158 -2.42 9.61 -3.75
C TYR A 158 -2.64 8.79 -5.02
N VAL A 159 -3.55 9.23 -5.87
CA VAL A 159 -3.94 8.54 -7.09
C VAL A 159 -3.52 9.33 -8.33
N ASP A 160 -3.43 8.64 -9.45
CA ASP A 160 -3.05 9.21 -10.76
C ASP A 160 -1.71 9.96 -10.75
N LEU A 161 -0.77 9.44 -9.96
CA LEU A 161 0.55 10.04 -9.85
C LEU A 161 1.35 9.92 -11.14
N LEU A 162 2.07 10.98 -11.46
CA LEU A 162 3.06 10.96 -12.52
C LEU A 162 4.39 10.39 -12.02
N PRO A 163 5.16 9.72 -12.89
CA PRO A 163 6.52 9.33 -12.58
C PRO A 163 7.37 10.51 -12.11
N ARG A 164 8.37 10.23 -11.28
CA ARG A 164 9.22 11.26 -10.63
C ARG A 164 9.77 12.31 -11.61
N HIS A 165 10.22 11.88 -12.79
CA HIS A 165 10.78 12.78 -13.80
C HIS A 165 9.76 13.72 -14.44
N MET A 166 8.47 13.49 -14.22
CA MET A 166 7.36 14.31 -14.72
C MET A 166 6.69 15.16 -13.64
N GLN A 167 7.19 15.09 -12.40
CA GLN A 167 6.63 15.81 -11.23
C GLN A 167 7.25 17.20 -11.03
N TYR A 168 7.51 17.95 -12.07
CA TYR A 168 8.09 19.29 -11.99
C TYR A 168 7.03 20.38 -12.15
#